data_27d9e4c4650f6f538f1f6f35ad948594
#
_entry.id   27d9e4c4650f6f538f1f6f35ad948594
#
_cell.length_a   1.000
_cell.length_b   1.000
_cell.length_c   1.000
_cell.angle_alpha   90.00
_cell.angle_beta   90.00
_cell.angle_gamma   90.00
#
_symmetry.space_group_name_H-M   'P 1'
#
loop_
_entity.id
_entity.type
_entity.pdbx_description
1 polymer ?
#
loop_
_entity_poly.entity_id
_entity_poly.type
_entity_poly.pdbx_seq_one_letter_code
_entity_poly.pdbx_strand_id
1 'polypeptide(L)'
;MRVSPPRQHVAAGSPARETPEGAGDPRASTCVPLSRIQRLIGARMLAAKHSKPCFYLALRADVTDLMAMRHDLTKALGVKITSNAFFLHALARAAREHPLMVGRLVHLEPQDSLPTEVIRIADHVNVGFAVNSPQGLVVPVIHSAETQTLAEIAAQEKRLTDKARSNKLTLDDLEGMTLGLSNLGAFDIDTFLGIVPPPVSAILTAGKVIQTPVPWNGHVVVRKMVSLSLAADHRVVDSAYAARFLQSLTQRLEDPRRLVEREGQVEHVQR
;
A
#
# COMPACT_ATOMS: atom_id res chain seq x y z
N MET A 1 -8.88 76.55 -30.58
CA MET A 1 -9.42 75.19 -30.30
C MET A 1 -9.08 74.28 -31.43
N ARG A 2 -8.09 73.40 -31.29
CA ARG A 2 -7.71 72.37 -32.28
C ARG A 2 -8.11 71.03 -31.64
N VAL A 3 -9.06 70.35 -32.28
CA VAL A 3 -9.53 69.01 -31.89
C VAL A 3 -8.60 67.99 -32.56
N SER A 4 -7.93 67.14 -31.75
CA SER A 4 -7.14 66.04 -32.24
C SER A 4 -8.03 64.84 -32.57
N PRO A 5 -7.70 64.05 -33.60
CA PRO A 5 -8.48 62.88 -33.99
C PRO A 5 -8.21 61.67 -33.06
N PRO A 6 -9.14 60.72 -33.00
CA PRO A 6 -9.04 59.56 -32.11
C PRO A 6 -8.00 58.54 -32.58
N ARG A 7 -7.23 58.01 -31.60
CA ARG A 7 -6.26 56.91 -31.83
C ARG A 7 -7.01 55.62 -32.15
N GLN A 8 -6.69 55.05 -33.30
CA GLN A 8 -7.10 53.68 -33.64
C GLN A 8 -6.38 52.69 -32.75
N HIS A 9 -7.16 51.84 -32.05
CA HIS A 9 -6.65 50.66 -31.37
C HIS A 9 -6.21 49.63 -32.43
N VAL A 10 -4.90 49.41 -32.50
CA VAL A 10 -4.33 48.27 -33.18
C VAL A 10 -4.58 47.03 -32.30
N ALA A 11 -5.38 46.10 -32.81
CA ALA A 11 -5.59 44.81 -32.19
C ALA A 11 -4.26 44.05 -32.09
N ALA A 12 -3.83 43.74 -30.87
CA ALA A 12 -2.70 42.88 -30.65
C ALA A 12 -3.02 41.48 -31.19
N GLY A 13 -2.33 41.07 -32.23
CA GLY A 13 -2.39 39.71 -32.77
C GLY A 13 -1.98 38.72 -31.67
N SER A 14 -2.79 37.69 -31.44
CA SER A 14 -2.44 36.54 -30.62
C SER A 14 -1.09 35.99 -31.10
N PRO A 15 -0.16 35.65 -30.19
CA PRO A 15 1.07 34.99 -30.57
C PRO A 15 0.74 33.67 -31.24
N ALA A 16 1.21 33.48 -32.45
CA ALA A 16 1.19 32.20 -33.15
C ALA A 16 1.86 31.17 -32.22
N ARG A 17 1.16 30.07 -31.94
CA ARG A 17 1.78 28.92 -31.30
C ARG A 17 2.91 28.45 -32.22
N GLU A 18 4.13 28.71 -31.81
CA GLU A 18 5.30 28.06 -32.39
C GLU A 18 5.14 26.56 -32.16
N THR A 19 4.84 25.80 -33.17
CA THR A 19 5.03 24.36 -33.18
C THR A 19 6.53 24.12 -33.12
N PRO A 20 7.04 23.32 -32.15
CA PRO A 20 8.46 23.00 -32.12
C PRO A 20 8.81 22.28 -33.43
N GLU A 21 9.62 22.95 -34.28
CA GLU A 21 10.26 22.33 -35.44
C GLU A 21 11.13 21.19 -34.95
N GLY A 22 10.77 19.94 -35.28
CA GLY A 22 11.54 18.75 -34.93
C GLY A 22 10.77 17.64 -34.30
N ALA A 23 9.49 17.78 -33.96
CA ALA A 23 8.66 16.63 -33.59
C ALA A 23 8.34 15.85 -34.89
N GLY A 24 9.12 14.79 -35.17
CA GLY A 24 8.77 13.83 -36.22
C GLY A 24 7.31 13.39 -36.06
N ASP A 25 6.65 13.06 -37.17
CA ASP A 25 5.24 12.61 -37.17
C ASP A 25 5.06 11.58 -36.03
N PRO A 26 4.20 11.84 -34.99
CA PRO A 26 3.97 10.90 -33.92
C PRO A 26 3.46 9.54 -34.43
N ARG A 27 3.08 9.43 -35.71
CA ARG A 27 2.76 8.16 -36.38
C ARG A 27 3.99 7.42 -36.90
N ALA A 28 5.16 8.05 -36.97
CA ALA A 28 6.42 7.42 -37.37
C ALA A 28 7.13 6.71 -36.22
N SER A 29 6.74 6.98 -34.94
CA SER A 29 7.20 6.28 -33.76
C SER A 29 6.18 5.20 -33.32
N THR A 30 6.66 4.12 -32.68
CA THR A 30 5.77 3.10 -32.12
C THR A 30 4.96 3.68 -30.98
N CYS A 31 3.73 4.12 -31.27
CA CYS A 31 2.81 4.65 -30.26
C CYS A 31 1.88 3.53 -29.76
N VAL A 32 1.86 3.31 -28.45
CA VAL A 32 0.95 2.35 -27.82
C VAL A 32 -0.17 3.13 -27.13
N PRO A 33 -1.43 2.99 -27.58
CA PRO A 33 -2.55 3.70 -26.97
C PRO A 33 -2.82 3.19 -25.56
N LEU A 34 -3.03 4.10 -24.60
CA LEU A 34 -3.45 3.74 -23.25
C LEU A 34 -4.88 3.21 -23.27
N SER A 35 -5.12 2.10 -22.56
CA SER A 35 -6.46 1.64 -22.27
C SER A 35 -7.21 2.66 -21.38
N ARG A 36 -8.55 2.55 -21.35
CA ARG A 36 -9.38 3.37 -20.44
C ARG A 36 -8.97 3.19 -18.98
N ILE A 37 -8.69 1.95 -18.56
CA ILE A 37 -8.27 1.60 -17.20
C ILE A 37 -6.92 2.23 -16.87
N GLN A 38 -5.93 2.13 -17.77
CA GLN A 38 -4.61 2.73 -17.56
C GLN A 38 -4.70 4.25 -17.39
N ARG A 39 -5.53 4.94 -18.20
CA ARG A 39 -5.74 6.38 -18.05
C ARG A 39 -6.36 6.74 -16.71
N LEU A 40 -7.36 5.98 -16.26
CA LEU A 40 -8.04 6.22 -14.98
C LEU A 40 -7.09 6.00 -13.80
N ILE A 41 -6.35 4.89 -13.79
CA ILE A 41 -5.36 4.59 -12.74
C ILE A 41 -4.26 5.66 -12.75
N GLY A 42 -3.73 6.02 -13.91
CA GLY A 42 -2.70 7.04 -14.04
C GLY A 42 -3.15 8.39 -13.48
N ALA A 43 -4.34 8.86 -13.84
CA ALA A 43 -4.90 10.10 -13.31
C ALA A 43 -5.10 10.05 -11.78
N ARG A 44 -5.59 8.91 -11.26
CA ARG A 44 -5.79 8.71 -9.81
C ARG A 44 -4.46 8.70 -9.04
N MET A 45 -3.42 8.04 -9.57
CA MET A 45 -2.09 8.01 -8.95
C MET A 45 -1.39 9.37 -9.02
N LEU A 46 -1.53 10.08 -10.14
CA LEU A 46 -1.03 11.45 -10.27
C LEU A 46 -1.65 12.38 -9.23
N ALA A 47 -2.98 12.38 -9.13
CA ALA A 47 -3.70 13.17 -8.13
C ALA A 47 -3.26 12.81 -6.69
N ALA A 48 -3.10 11.51 -6.38
CA ALA A 48 -2.62 11.05 -5.08
C ALA A 48 -1.22 11.59 -4.77
N LYS A 49 -0.30 11.51 -5.73
CA LYS A 49 1.08 11.98 -5.57
C LYS A 49 1.18 13.49 -5.36
N HIS A 50 0.32 14.26 -6.01
CA HIS A 50 0.27 15.72 -5.85
C HIS A 50 -0.42 16.18 -4.57
N SER A 51 -1.44 15.46 -4.10
CA SER A 51 -2.27 15.90 -2.98
C SER A 51 -1.76 15.45 -1.61
N LYS A 52 -0.83 14.47 -1.55
CA LYS A 52 -0.35 13.90 -0.28
C LYS A 52 1.13 14.16 -0.09
N PRO A 53 1.54 14.93 0.95
CA PRO A 53 2.94 15.09 1.34
C PRO A 53 3.40 13.80 2.04
N CYS A 54 3.69 12.75 1.25
CA CYS A 54 4.14 11.48 1.80
C CYS A 54 5.60 11.53 2.20
N PHE A 55 5.90 10.93 3.36
CA PHE A 55 7.24 10.54 3.76
C PHE A 55 7.36 9.02 3.75
N TYR A 56 8.60 8.54 3.82
CA TYR A 56 8.92 7.14 3.65
C TYR A 56 9.84 6.66 4.77
N LEU A 57 9.52 5.51 5.35
CA LEU A 57 10.36 4.81 6.31
C LEU A 57 10.66 3.42 5.78
N ALA A 58 11.86 2.91 6.05
CA ALA A 58 12.24 1.56 5.66
C ALA A 58 13.05 0.91 6.78
N LEU A 59 12.86 -0.40 6.93
CA LEU A 59 13.67 -1.25 7.82
C LEU A 59 13.74 -2.67 7.25
N ARG A 60 14.58 -3.51 7.85
CA ARG A 60 14.66 -4.94 7.56
C ARG A 60 14.14 -5.73 8.75
N ALA A 61 13.31 -6.74 8.47
CA ALA A 61 12.82 -7.68 9.45
C ALA A 61 13.48 -9.05 9.25
N ASP A 62 13.83 -9.72 10.34
CA ASP A 62 14.29 -11.10 10.33
C ASP A 62 13.06 -12.03 10.36
N VAL A 63 12.81 -12.68 9.24
CA VAL A 63 11.67 -13.60 9.08
C VAL A 63 12.11 -15.07 9.04
N THR A 64 13.30 -15.40 9.57
CA THR A 64 13.85 -16.75 9.52
C THR A 64 12.91 -17.74 10.20
N ASP A 65 12.52 -17.45 11.44
CA ASP A 65 11.69 -18.33 12.22
C ASP A 65 10.25 -18.40 11.68
N LEU A 66 9.73 -17.25 11.19
CA LEU A 66 8.44 -17.18 10.49
C LEU A 66 8.41 -18.10 9.26
N MET A 67 9.46 -18.04 8.44
CA MET A 67 9.55 -18.88 7.24
C MET A 67 9.78 -20.35 7.57
N ALA A 68 10.43 -20.68 8.69
CA ALA A 68 10.58 -22.05 9.16
C ALA A 68 9.23 -22.64 9.59
N MET A 69 8.44 -21.91 10.39
CA MET A 69 7.14 -22.35 10.89
C MET A 69 6.06 -22.45 9.82
N ARG A 70 6.21 -21.80 8.66
CA ARG A 70 5.18 -21.69 7.62
C ARG A 70 4.63 -23.04 7.16
N HIS A 71 5.50 -24.05 7.00
CA HIS A 71 5.09 -25.37 6.55
C HIS A 71 4.22 -26.10 7.58
N ASP A 72 4.64 -26.05 8.84
CA ASP A 72 3.93 -26.70 9.93
C ASP A 72 2.60 -26.02 10.22
N LEU A 73 2.55 -24.68 10.16
CA LEU A 73 1.31 -23.93 10.25
C LEU A 73 0.36 -24.27 9.10
N THR A 74 0.87 -24.44 7.87
CA THR A 74 0.04 -24.86 6.73
C THR A 74 -0.62 -26.20 6.99
N LYS A 75 0.11 -27.16 7.57
CA LYS A 75 -0.44 -28.48 7.94
C LYS A 75 -1.43 -28.40 9.09
N ALA A 76 -1.06 -27.68 10.16
CA ALA A 76 -1.88 -27.57 11.36
C ALA A 76 -3.20 -26.85 11.12
N LEU A 77 -3.19 -25.78 10.30
CA LEU A 77 -4.36 -24.96 10.04
C LEU A 77 -5.18 -25.44 8.82
N GLY A 78 -4.69 -26.43 8.07
CA GLY A 78 -5.39 -26.99 6.89
C GLY A 78 -5.56 -26.01 5.71
N VAL A 79 -4.88 -24.87 5.78
CA VAL A 79 -4.90 -23.84 4.74
C VAL A 79 -3.48 -23.41 4.36
N LYS A 80 -3.23 -23.19 3.06
CA LYS A 80 -1.89 -22.77 2.59
C LYS A 80 -1.54 -21.38 3.13
N ILE A 81 -0.58 -21.30 4.02
CA ILE A 81 -0.06 -20.05 4.55
C ILE A 81 1.03 -19.50 3.62
N THR A 82 0.81 -18.33 3.08
CA THR A 82 1.77 -17.59 2.24
C THR A 82 2.59 -16.62 3.09
N SER A 83 3.73 -16.15 2.60
CA SER A 83 4.43 -15.01 3.25
C SER A 83 3.56 -13.76 3.28
N ASN A 84 2.73 -13.57 2.26
CA ASN A 84 1.83 -12.44 2.17
C ASN A 84 0.72 -12.48 3.24
N ALA A 85 0.18 -13.67 3.56
CA ALA A 85 -0.78 -13.86 4.66
C ALA A 85 -0.20 -13.41 6.01
N PHE A 86 1.07 -13.70 6.28
CA PHE A 86 1.75 -13.21 7.47
C PHE A 86 1.86 -11.68 7.49
N PHE A 87 2.23 -11.07 6.37
CA PHE A 87 2.31 -9.61 6.27
C PHE A 87 0.94 -8.95 6.45
N LEU A 88 -0.11 -9.49 5.84
CA LEU A 88 -1.49 -9.02 5.99
C LEU A 88 -1.95 -9.09 7.45
N HIS A 89 -1.72 -10.23 8.11
CA HIS A 89 -2.13 -10.44 9.50
C HIS A 89 -1.34 -9.52 10.45
N ALA A 90 -0.01 -9.46 10.31
CA ALA A 90 0.84 -8.59 11.12
C ALA A 90 0.48 -7.10 10.94
N LEU A 91 0.20 -6.69 9.70
CA LEU A 91 -0.22 -5.34 9.35
C LEU A 91 -1.53 -4.96 10.03
N ALA A 92 -2.54 -5.83 9.97
CA ALA A 92 -3.83 -5.60 10.58
C ALA A 92 -3.74 -5.51 12.13
N ARG A 93 -2.96 -6.41 12.74
CA ARG A 93 -2.75 -6.41 14.21
C ARG A 93 -1.98 -5.18 14.68
N ALA A 94 -0.93 -4.76 13.95
CA ALA A 94 -0.19 -3.55 14.26
C ALA A 94 -1.06 -2.29 14.10
N ALA A 95 -1.90 -2.23 13.05
CA ALA A 95 -2.79 -1.10 12.80
C ALA A 95 -3.88 -0.94 13.88
N ARG A 96 -4.37 -2.03 14.46
CA ARG A 96 -5.29 -1.98 15.60
C ARG A 96 -4.70 -1.26 16.81
N GLU A 97 -3.39 -1.42 17.05
CA GLU A 97 -2.68 -0.74 18.15
C GLU A 97 -2.25 0.69 17.79
N HIS A 98 -2.31 1.02 16.49
CA HIS A 98 -1.92 2.31 15.94
C HIS A 98 -3.04 2.89 15.05
N PRO A 99 -4.16 3.32 15.65
CA PRO A 99 -5.39 3.65 14.90
C PRO A 99 -5.23 4.82 13.89
N LEU A 100 -4.29 5.75 14.08
CA LEU A 100 -4.04 6.79 13.08
C LEU A 100 -3.57 6.22 11.73
N MET A 101 -3.03 4.99 11.70
CA MET A 101 -2.62 4.36 10.43
C MET A 101 -3.79 4.03 9.50
N VAL A 102 -5.00 3.92 10.03
CA VAL A 102 -6.26 3.77 9.27
C VAL A 102 -7.06 5.08 9.22
N GLY A 103 -6.47 6.19 9.67
CA GLY A 103 -7.01 7.52 9.59
C GLY A 103 -6.97 8.09 8.18
N ARG A 104 -7.86 9.00 7.88
CA ARG A 104 -7.85 9.79 6.64
C ARG A 104 -8.22 11.24 6.93
N LEU A 105 -7.56 12.16 6.24
CA LEU A 105 -7.95 13.57 6.26
C LEU A 105 -9.30 13.73 5.56
N VAL A 106 -10.24 14.39 6.20
CA VAL A 106 -11.53 14.75 5.63
C VAL A 106 -11.81 16.24 5.86
N HIS A 107 -12.44 16.86 4.88
CA HIS A 107 -12.93 18.22 4.99
C HIS A 107 -14.40 18.15 5.39
N LEU A 108 -14.76 18.89 6.41
CA LEU A 108 -16.15 19.05 6.86
C LEU A 108 -16.70 20.37 6.33
N GLU A 109 -18.00 20.41 6.08
CA GLU A 109 -18.67 21.69 5.83
C GLU A 109 -18.49 22.61 7.04
N PRO A 110 -18.26 23.90 6.83
CA PRO A 110 -18.12 24.86 7.90
C PRO A 110 -19.36 24.85 8.80
N GLN A 111 -19.16 24.44 10.05
CA GLN A 111 -20.16 24.57 11.11
C GLN A 111 -19.55 25.37 12.24
N ASP A 112 -20.36 26.21 12.89
CA ASP A 112 -19.89 27.05 14.00
C ASP A 112 -19.15 26.19 15.05
N SER A 113 -17.91 26.54 15.31
CA SER A 113 -17.01 25.95 16.32
C SER A 113 -16.33 24.61 15.97
N LEU A 114 -16.53 24.01 14.80
CA LEU A 114 -15.80 22.80 14.39
C LEU A 114 -14.67 23.08 13.41
N PRO A 115 -13.51 22.39 13.52
CA PRO A 115 -12.47 22.49 12.51
C PRO A 115 -13.00 21.99 11.15
N THR A 116 -12.64 22.68 10.07
CA THR A 116 -13.02 22.27 8.71
C THR A 116 -12.21 21.06 8.22
N GLU A 117 -11.06 20.78 8.81
CA GLU A 117 -10.22 19.62 8.51
C GLU A 117 -10.05 18.75 9.76
N VAL A 118 -10.39 17.48 9.62
CA VAL A 118 -10.28 16.48 10.71
C VAL A 118 -9.71 15.17 10.19
N ILE A 119 -9.08 14.40 11.09
CA ILE A 119 -8.71 13.02 10.80
C ILE A 119 -9.88 12.13 11.21
N ARG A 120 -10.47 11.45 10.24
CA ARG A 120 -11.46 10.40 10.51
C ARG A 120 -10.76 9.07 10.59
N ILE A 121 -10.79 8.45 11.76
CA ILE A 121 -10.28 7.10 12.00
C ILE A 121 -11.36 6.10 11.59
N ALA A 122 -10.99 5.05 10.87
CA ALA A 122 -11.91 3.98 10.49
C ALA A 122 -12.17 3.05 11.70
N ASP A 123 -13.38 2.52 11.79
CA ASP A 123 -13.78 1.60 12.86
C ASP A 123 -13.09 0.23 12.73
N HIS A 124 -12.73 -0.15 11.50
CA HIS A 124 -12.10 -1.42 11.18
C HIS A 124 -10.83 -1.25 10.34
N VAL A 125 -9.92 -2.22 10.50
CA VAL A 125 -8.72 -2.32 9.67
C VAL A 125 -9.04 -3.17 8.44
N ASN A 126 -9.32 -2.53 7.33
CA ASN A 126 -9.56 -3.17 6.04
C ASN A 126 -8.29 -3.12 5.20
N VAL A 127 -7.65 -4.26 5.00
CA VAL A 127 -6.36 -4.31 4.30
C VAL A 127 -6.56 -4.64 2.83
N GLY A 128 -6.26 -3.66 1.97
CA GLY A 128 -6.17 -3.88 0.54
C GLY A 128 -4.79 -4.43 0.17
N PHE A 129 -4.74 -5.43 -0.71
CA PHE A 129 -3.48 -5.97 -1.20
C PHE A 129 -3.42 -6.07 -2.72
N ALA A 130 -2.24 -5.77 -3.28
CA ALA A 130 -2.04 -5.71 -4.72
C ALA A 130 -2.00 -7.13 -5.33
N VAL A 131 -2.82 -7.36 -6.35
CA VAL A 131 -2.87 -8.62 -7.12
C VAL A 131 -2.78 -8.31 -8.61
N ASN A 132 -1.89 -9.00 -9.32
CA ASN A 132 -1.83 -8.92 -10.77
C ASN A 132 -2.95 -9.80 -11.38
N SER A 133 -3.81 -9.18 -12.19
CA SER A 133 -4.91 -9.82 -12.90
C SER A 133 -4.71 -9.69 -14.42
N PRO A 134 -5.43 -10.46 -15.24
CA PRO A 134 -5.36 -10.34 -16.69
C PRO A 134 -5.71 -8.95 -17.24
N GLN A 135 -6.47 -8.16 -16.47
CA GLN A 135 -6.87 -6.79 -16.82
C GLN A 135 -5.93 -5.71 -16.25
N GLY A 136 -4.88 -6.10 -15.52
CA GLY A 136 -3.95 -5.21 -14.84
C GLY A 136 -3.95 -5.38 -13.32
N LEU A 137 -3.35 -4.44 -12.62
CA LEU A 137 -3.25 -4.45 -11.16
C LEU A 137 -4.62 -4.13 -10.54
N VAL A 138 -5.08 -5.00 -9.64
CA VAL A 138 -6.27 -4.81 -8.81
C VAL A 138 -5.89 -4.88 -7.33
N VAL A 139 -6.71 -4.30 -6.47
CA VAL A 139 -6.45 -4.24 -5.03
C VAL A 139 -7.70 -4.73 -4.28
N PRO A 140 -7.90 -6.05 -4.17
CA PRO A 140 -8.95 -6.59 -3.33
C PRO A 140 -8.70 -6.30 -1.85
N VAL A 141 -9.76 -6.30 -1.05
CA VAL A 141 -9.76 -5.87 0.35
C VAL A 141 -10.20 -7.01 1.27
N ILE A 142 -9.42 -7.27 2.30
CA ILE A 142 -9.81 -8.10 3.45
C ILE A 142 -10.41 -7.17 4.49
N HIS A 143 -11.70 -7.30 4.73
CA HIS A 143 -12.44 -6.48 5.68
C HIS A 143 -12.23 -6.96 7.12
N SER A 144 -12.22 -6.03 8.09
CA SER A 144 -12.06 -6.29 9.52
C SER A 144 -10.91 -7.27 9.83
N ALA A 145 -9.79 -7.09 9.11
CA ALA A 145 -8.65 -7.99 9.16
C ALA A 145 -8.02 -8.09 10.56
N GLU A 146 -8.22 -7.06 11.41
CA GLU A 146 -7.74 -7.04 12.81
C GLU A 146 -8.45 -8.06 13.72
N THR A 147 -9.63 -8.52 13.33
CA THR A 147 -10.39 -9.50 14.12
C THR A 147 -10.17 -10.93 13.65
N GLN A 148 -9.58 -11.12 12.49
CA GLN A 148 -9.43 -12.42 11.83
C GLN A 148 -8.17 -13.15 12.29
N THR A 149 -8.25 -14.47 12.27
CA THR A 149 -7.13 -15.38 12.48
C THR A 149 -6.22 -15.43 11.25
N LEU A 150 -5.00 -15.91 11.43
CA LEU A 150 -4.08 -16.13 10.30
C LEU A 150 -4.68 -17.09 9.25
N ALA A 151 -5.41 -18.12 9.70
CA ALA A 151 -6.06 -19.08 8.81
C ALA A 151 -7.16 -18.40 7.96
N GLU A 152 -7.99 -17.56 8.56
CA GLU A 152 -9.04 -16.80 7.87
C GLU A 152 -8.44 -15.79 6.88
N ILE A 153 -7.39 -15.06 7.28
CA ILE A 153 -6.65 -14.15 6.38
C ILE A 153 -6.09 -14.92 5.18
N ALA A 154 -5.43 -16.07 5.40
CA ALA A 154 -4.86 -16.88 4.34
C ALA A 154 -5.94 -17.44 3.38
N ALA A 155 -7.08 -17.88 3.93
CA ALA A 155 -8.22 -18.35 3.13
C ALA A 155 -8.81 -17.21 2.28
N GLN A 156 -8.97 -16.02 2.84
CA GLN A 156 -9.48 -14.84 2.13
C GLN A 156 -8.49 -14.34 1.08
N GLU A 157 -7.19 -14.26 1.40
CA GLU A 157 -6.14 -13.92 0.43
C GLU A 157 -6.22 -14.84 -0.79
N LYS A 158 -6.30 -16.16 -0.56
CA LYS A 158 -6.43 -17.13 -1.64
C LYS A 158 -7.72 -16.90 -2.45
N ARG A 159 -8.86 -16.81 -1.80
CA ARG A 159 -10.18 -16.61 -2.43
C ARG A 159 -10.18 -15.35 -3.31
N LEU A 160 -9.70 -14.22 -2.76
CA LEU A 160 -9.67 -12.94 -3.47
C LEU A 160 -8.67 -12.96 -4.63
N THR A 161 -7.51 -13.61 -4.45
CA THR A 161 -6.52 -13.80 -5.52
C THR A 161 -7.08 -14.64 -6.67
N ASP A 162 -7.80 -15.73 -6.36
CA ASP A 162 -8.43 -16.59 -7.37
C ASP A 162 -9.55 -15.84 -8.12
N LYS A 163 -10.37 -15.04 -7.42
CA LYS A 163 -11.36 -14.14 -8.02
C LYS A 163 -10.70 -13.09 -8.92
N ALA A 164 -9.59 -12.46 -8.49
CA ALA A 164 -8.86 -11.49 -9.28
C ALA A 164 -8.34 -12.09 -10.60
N ARG A 165 -7.71 -13.26 -10.52
CA ARG A 165 -7.17 -13.97 -11.69
C ARG A 165 -8.24 -14.45 -12.67
N SER A 166 -9.44 -14.78 -12.18
CA SER A 166 -10.58 -15.20 -12.99
C SER A 166 -11.52 -14.04 -13.37
N ASN A 167 -11.14 -12.80 -13.04
CA ASN A 167 -11.92 -11.58 -13.30
C ASN A 167 -13.34 -11.62 -12.71
N LYS A 168 -13.46 -12.15 -11.47
CA LYS A 168 -14.72 -12.33 -10.73
C LYS A 168 -14.80 -11.51 -9.44
N LEU A 169 -13.94 -10.50 -9.28
CA LEU A 169 -14.04 -9.56 -8.15
C LEU A 169 -15.34 -8.76 -8.24
N THR A 170 -16.02 -8.62 -7.12
CA THR A 170 -17.20 -7.76 -6.97
C THR A 170 -16.77 -6.38 -6.48
N LEU A 171 -17.70 -5.43 -6.45
CA LEU A 171 -17.45 -4.10 -5.91
C LEU A 171 -17.07 -4.17 -4.42
N ASP A 172 -17.77 -5.00 -3.64
CA ASP A 172 -17.46 -5.26 -2.22
C ASP A 172 -16.04 -5.80 -2.01
N ASP A 173 -15.54 -6.61 -2.94
CA ASP A 173 -14.16 -7.12 -2.85
C ASP A 173 -13.11 -6.01 -3.08
N LEU A 174 -13.48 -4.82 -3.57
CA LEU A 174 -12.58 -3.74 -4.00
C LEU A 174 -12.70 -2.45 -3.17
N GLU A 175 -13.79 -2.29 -2.42
CA GLU A 175 -14.08 -1.06 -1.67
C GLU A 175 -13.70 -1.17 -0.19
N GLY A 176 -13.72 -0.04 0.49
CA GLY A 176 -13.58 0.03 1.95
C GLY A 176 -12.14 -0.10 2.48
N MET A 177 -11.12 -0.13 1.62
CA MET A 177 -9.72 -0.18 2.05
C MET A 177 -9.37 0.99 2.97
N THR A 178 -8.74 0.68 4.12
CA THR A 178 -8.22 1.66 5.09
C THR A 178 -6.70 1.67 5.18
N LEU A 179 -6.05 0.57 4.78
CA LEU A 179 -4.59 0.43 4.76
C LEU A 179 -4.20 -0.48 3.60
N GLY A 180 -3.07 -0.20 2.93
CA GLY A 180 -2.61 -0.95 1.77
C GLY A 180 -1.38 -1.83 2.04
N LEU A 181 -1.30 -2.97 1.34
CA LEU A 181 -0.10 -3.80 1.22
C LEU A 181 0.24 -4.03 -0.24
N SER A 182 1.49 -3.79 -0.61
CA SER A 182 2.04 -4.16 -1.92
C SER A 182 3.26 -5.04 -1.72
N ASN A 183 3.29 -6.22 -2.36
CA ASN A 183 4.38 -7.17 -2.22
C ASN A 183 4.93 -7.51 -3.61
N LEU A 184 6.19 -7.14 -3.84
CA LEU A 184 6.93 -7.42 -5.08
C LEU A 184 8.03 -8.47 -4.89
N GLY A 185 8.04 -9.18 -3.77
CA GLY A 185 9.03 -10.23 -3.50
C GLY A 185 9.04 -11.36 -4.53
N ALA A 186 7.89 -11.68 -5.14
CA ALA A 186 7.77 -12.65 -6.22
C ALA A 186 8.41 -12.18 -7.55
N PHE A 187 8.68 -10.89 -7.69
CA PHE A 187 9.33 -10.28 -8.86
C PHE A 187 10.82 -9.99 -8.63
N ASP A 188 11.40 -10.58 -7.60
CA ASP A 188 12.82 -10.43 -7.24
C ASP A 188 13.24 -8.99 -6.87
N ILE A 189 12.31 -8.18 -6.39
CA ILE A 189 12.55 -6.81 -5.95
C ILE A 189 12.92 -6.79 -4.46
N ASP A 190 14.07 -6.18 -4.12
CA ASP A 190 14.56 -6.07 -2.74
C ASP A 190 13.77 -5.06 -1.92
N THR A 191 13.58 -3.88 -2.49
CA THR A 191 12.87 -2.77 -1.84
C THR A 191 12.27 -1.84 -2.87
N PHE A 192 11.13 -1.24 -2.54
CA PHE A 192 10.48 -0.21 -3.35
C PHE A 192 9.58 0.64 -2.48
N LEU A 193 9.22 1.81 -2.98
CA LEU A 193 8.34 2.75 -2.31
C LEU A 193 7.01 2.82 -3.04
N GLY A 194 5.91 2.60 -2.32
CA GLY A 194 4.56 2.66 -2.88
C GLY A 194 4.04 4.10 -2.99
N ILE A 195 3.16 4.33 -3.96
CA ILE A 195 2.32 5.52 -3.98
C ILE A 195 1.11 5.24 -3.08
N VAL A 196 0.83 6.14 -2.14
CA VAL A 196 -0.33 6.03 -1.24
C VAL A 196 -1.61 6.34 -2.02
N PRO A 197 -2.44 5.33 -2.36
CA PRO A 197 -3.64 5.57 -3.16
C PRO A 197 -4.72 6.27 -2.33
N PRO A 198 -5.64 7.04 -2.94
CA PRO A 198 -6.83 7.48 -2.22
C PRO A 198 -7.79 6.27 -2.02
N PRO A 199 -8.53 6.19 -0.89
CA PRO A 199 -8.65 7.18 0.17
C PRO A 199 -7.67 6.99 1.34
N VAL A 200 -6.80 5.97 1.31
CA VAL A 200 -5.94 5.60 2.45
C VAL A 200 -4.82 6.62 2.66
N SER A 201 -4.27 6.64 3.88
CA SER A 201 -3.16 7.53 4.25
C SER A 201 -1.83 6.80 4.37
N ALA A 202 -1.81 5.46 4.24
CA ALA A 202 -0.58 4.69 4.31
C ALA A 202 -0.63 3.43 3.44
N ILE A 203 0.55 3.00 2.99
CA ILE A 203 0.77 1.73 2.32
C ILE A 203 2.09 1.12 2.79
N LEU A 204 2.03 -0.16 3.17
CA LEU A 204 3.22 -0.97 3.42
C LEU A 204 3.65 -1.63 2.11
N THR A 205 4.97 -1.69 1.88
CA THR A 205 5.56 -2.45 0.78
C THR A 205 6.50 -3.51 1.34
N ALA A 206 6.50 -4.69 0.74
CA ALA A 206 7.38 -5.79 1.10
C ALA A 206 8.20 -6.23 -0.13
N GLY A 207 9.51 -6.34 0.05
CA GLY A 207 10.42 -6.90 -0.93
C GLY A 207 10.54 -8.41 -0.85
N LYS A 208 11.53 -8.97 -1.55
CA LYS A 208 11.85 -10.41 -1.49
C LYS A 208 12.50 -10.76 -0.15
N VAL A 209 12.30 -12.02 0.26
CA VAL A 209 13.02 -12.60 1.39
C VAL A 209 14.40 -13.07 0.90
N ILE A 210 15.47 -12.52 1.50
CA ILE A 210 16.85 -12.76 1.09
C ILE A 210 17.63 -13.42 2.22
N GLN A 211 18.44 -14.43 1.91
CA GLN A 211 19.43 -14.95 2.83
C GLN A 211 20.56 -13.93 2.98
N THR A 212 20.74 -13.41 4.18
CA THR A 212 21.68 -12.33 4.48
C THR A 212 22.58 -12.74 5.65
N PRO A 213 23.92 -12.62 5.53
CA PRO A 213 24.81 -12.78 6.65
C PRO A 213 24.61 -11.59 7.63
N VAL A 214 24.33 -11.90 8.88
CA VAL A 214 24.13 -10.90 9.94
C VAL A 214 24.98 -11.25 11.17
N PRO A 215 25.46 -10.26 11.95
CA PRO A 215 26.09 -10.50 13.22
C PRO A 215 25.05 -10.97 14.25
N TRP A 216 25.34 -12.07 14.93
CA TRP A 216 24.47 -12.65 15.96
C TRP A 216 25.31 -13.24 17.08
N ASN A 217 25.20 -12.72 18.29
CA ASN A 217 25.93 -13.18 19.48
C ASN A 217 27.46 -13.35 19.23
N GLY A 218 28.08 -12.38 18.53
CA GLY A 218 29.51 -12.39 18.22
C GLY A 218 29.92 -13.28 17.04
N HIS A 219 28.98 -13.94 16.38
CA HIS A 219 29.22 -14.77 15.18
C HIS A 219 28.48 -14.19 13.97
N VAL A 220 28.88 -14.61 12.78
CA VAL A 220 28.13 -14.33 11.54
C VAL A 220 27.23 -15.52 11.25
N VAL A 221 25.92 -15.27 11.17
CA VAL A 221 24.92 -16.30 10.82
C VAL A 221 24.14 -15.86 9.60
N VAL A 222 23.60 -16.81 8.85
CA VAL A 222 22.71 -16.51 7.71
C VAL A 222 21.27 -16.49 8.18
N ARG A 223 20.61 -15.35 8.00
CA ARG A 223 19.20 -15.15 8.36
C ARG A 223 18.37 -14.79 7.12
N LYS A 224 17.08 -15.07 7.14
CA LYS A 224 16.13 -14.67 6.09
C LYS A 224 15.59 -13.29 6.41
N MET A 225 16.07 -12.28 5.68
CA MET A 225 15.69 -10.89 5.87
C MET A 225 14.67 -10.45 4.81
N VAL A 226 13.72 -9.62 5.19
CA VAL A 226 12.82 -8.93 4.27
C VAL A 226 12.92 -7.42 4.46
N SER A 227 12.98 -6.67 3.37
CA SER A 227 12.87 -5.21 3.41
C SER A 227 11.39 -4.81 3.42
N LEU A 228 11.03 -4.01 4.40
CA LEU A 228 9.70 -3.41 4.54
C LEU A 228 9.85 -1.89 4.41
N SER A 229 9.01 -1.27 3.58
CA SER A 229 8.95 0.19 3.48
C SER A 229 7.50 0.65 3.69
N LEU A 230 7.35 1.74 4.39
CA LEU A 230 6.08 2.38 4.68
C LEU A 230 6.07 3.77 4.04
N ALA A 231 5.07 4.04 3.21
CA ALA A 231 4.73 5.38 2.76
C ALA A 231 3.51 5.88 3.54
N ALA A 232 3.56 7.08 4.09
CA ALA A 232 2.47 7.65 4.87
C ALA A 232 2.28 9.15 4.60
N ASP A 233 1.02 9.59 4.65
CA ASP A 233 0.61 11.00 4.50
C ASP A 233 0.91 11.77 5.79
N HIS A 234 1.85 12.73 5.73
CA HIS A 234 2.31 13.49 6.90
C HIS A 234 1.22 14.37 7.53
N ARG A 235 0.13 14.61 6.84
CA ARG A 235 -1.03 15.35 7.40
C ARG A 235 -1.85 14.50 8.37
N VAL A 236 -1.72 13.16 8.30
CA VAL A 236 -2.46 12.22 9.15
C VAL A 236 -1.59 11.63 10.24
N VAL A 237 -0.36 11.26 9.92
CA VAL A 237 0.60 10.67 10.87
C VAL A 237 1.95 11.35 10.77
N ASP A 238 2.60 11.55 11.91
CA ASP A 238 3.99 11.98 11.96
C ASP A 238 4.97 10.80 11.83
N SER A 239 6.25 11.11 11.59
CA SER A 239 7.28 10.10 11.38
C SER A 239 7.55 9.26 12.63
N ALA A 240 7.42 9.80 13.83
CA ALA A 240 7.64 9.06 15.07
C ALA A 240 6.51 8.05 15.33
N TYR A 241 5.26 8.44 15.06
CA TYR A 241 4.12 7.52 15.14
C TYR A 241 4.23 6.38 14.12
N ALA A 242 4.56 6.71 12.88
CA ALA A 242 4.76 5.73 11.81
C ALA A 242 5.94 4.79 12.09
N ALA A 243 7.02 5.28 12.73
CA ALA A 243 8.14 4.44 13.12
C ALA A 243 7.75 3.44 14.21
N ARG A 244 7.00 3.86 15.24
CA ARG A 244 6.47 2.95 16.29
C ARG A 244 5.56 1.88 15.70
N PHE A 245 4.68 2.26 14.77
CA PHE A 245 3.85 1.32 14.03
C PHE A 245 4.70 0.29 13.28
N LEU A 246 5.70 0.74 12.52
CA LEU A 246 6.55 -0.14 11.74
C LEU A 246 7.39 -1.07 12.62
N GLN A 247 7.85 -0.61 13.80
CA GLN A 247 8.50 -1.45 14.81
C GLN A 247 7.53 -2.50 15.38
N SER A 248 6.30 -2.11 15.76
CA SER A 248 5.28 -3.04 16.25
C SER A 248 4.95 -4.14 15.23
N LEU A 249 4.86 -3.78 13.95
CA LEU A 249 4.69 -4.73 12.85
C LEU A 249 5.88 -5.68 12.73
N THR A 250 7.11 -5.15 12.74
CA THR A 250 8.34 -5.93 12.60
C THR A 250 8.51 -6.93 13.73
N GLN A 251 8.30 -6.52 14.99
CA GLN A 251 8.36 -7.40 16.15
C GLN A 251 7.40 -8.61 16.04
N ARG A 252 6.24 -8.45 15.37
CA ARG A 252 5.31 -9.56 15.12
C ARG A 252 5.82 -10.52 14.06
N LEU A 253 6.54 -10.03 13.06
CA LEU A 253 7.14 -10.86 12.02
C LEU A 253 8.39 -11.59 12.52
N GLU A 254 9.15 -10.98 13.42
CA GLU A 254 10.36 -11.55 14.02
C GLU A 254 10.05 -12.55 15.14
N ASP A 255 8.90 -12.40 15.81
CA ASP A 255 8.40 -13.35 16.78
C ASP A 255 7.05 -13.93 16.33
N PRO A 256 7.06 -14.96 15.49
CA PRO A 256 5.84 -15.51 14.90
C PRO A 256 4.89 -16.15 15.93
N ARG A 257 5.36 -16.48 17.13
CA ARG A 257 4.50 -16.97 18.22
C ARG A 257 3.48 -15.91 18.59
N ARG A 258 3.86 -14.64 18.62
CA ARG A 258 2.93 -13.51 18.88
C ARG A 258 1.82 -13.37 17.85
N LEU A 259 2.02 -13.91 16.64
CA LEU A 259 0.98 -13.92 15.61
C LEU A 259 -0.06 -15.04 15.83
N VAL A 260 0.33 -16.12 16.52
CA VAL A 260 -0.46 -17.35 16.63
C VAL A 260 -1.02 -17.57 18.05
N GLU A 261 -0.33 -17.13 19.12
CA GLU A 261 -0.68 -17.39 20.53
C GLU A 261 -2.05 -16.83 20.98
N ARG A 262 -2.58 -15.81 20.29
CA ARG A 262 -3.93 -15.28 20.59
C ARG A 262 -5.07 -16.07 19.94
N GLU A 263 -4.76 -17.12 19.19
CA GLU A 263 -5.75 -17.91 18.44
C GLU A 263 -6.22 -19.16 19.19
N GLY A 264 -5.74 -19.41 20.41
CA GLY A 264 -6.18 -20.55 21.24
C GLY A 264 -5.85 -21.95 20.67
N GLN A 265 -4.96 -22.05 19.67
CA GLN A 265 -4.70 -23.29 18.93
C GLN A 265 -3.25 -23.78 18.95
N VAL A 266 -2.36 -23.27 19.79
CA VAL A 266 -0.95 -23.69 19.80
C VAL A 266 -0.49 -24.28 21.12
N GLU A 267 -1.26 -25.20 21.71
CA GLU A 267 -0.72 -26.10 22.77
C GLU A 267 0.04 -27.32 22.18
N HIS A 268 0.06 -27.55 20.87
CA HIS A 268 0.56 -28.81 20.30
C HIS A 268 1.75 -28.72 19.35
N VAL A 269 2.46 -27.60 19.24
CA VAL A 269 3.70 -27.52 18.44
C VAL A 269 4.95 -27.42 19.31
N GLN A 270 4.95 -28.10 20.47
CA GLN A 270 6.15 -28.40 21.25
C GLN A 270 6.39 -29.89 21.26
N ARG A 271 7.10 -30.40 20.24
CA ARG A 271 8.05 -31.55 20.38
C ARG A 271 8.96 -31.66 19.16
#